data_b9b3457bcb503d5b972f46867601743a
#
_entry.id   b9b3457bcb503d5b972f46867601743a
#
_cell.length_a   1.000
_cell.length_b   1.000
_cell.length_c   1.000
_cell.angle_alpha   90.00
_cell.angle_beta   90.00
_cell.angle_gamma   90.00
#
_symmetry.space_group_name_H-M   'P 1'
#
loop_
_entity.id
_entity.type
_entity.pdbx_description
1 polymer ?
#
loop_
_entity_poly.entity_id
_entity_poly.type
_entity_poly.pdbx_seq_one_letter_code
_entity_poly.pdbx_strand_id
1 'polypeptide(L)'
;MLPENLNKLAKWLRVLGYDAMVVRKISMANMIRMANRDRRIILTRAHKFAYSPHRFRRHLIVSEDHLQQLEEILDLVDYNETELFTRCLECNRLLNSIEKSKIKQYVPYFIYENHDEFLYCRNCGKIYWPGTHYQNMKKKLEDIFKNGGKE
;
A
#
# COMPACT_ATOMS: atom_id res chain seq x y z
N MET A 1 -9.15 -0.37 -4.18
CA MET A 1 -8.79 -1.02 -5.46
C MET A 1 -8.27 0.03 -6.42
N LEU A 2 -7.19 -0.24 -7.12
CA LEU A 2 -6.50 0.74 -7.95
C LEU A 2 -6.12 0.14 -9.30
N PRO A 3 -6.14 0.92 -10.40
CA PRO A 3 -5.54 0.50 -11.66
C PRO A 3 -4.00 0.54 -11.58
N GLU A 4 -3.33 -0.09 -12.53
CA GLU A 4 -1.87 -0.25 -12.54
C GLU A 4 -1.08 1.07 -12.53
N ASN A 5 -1.61 2.13 -13.13
CA ASN A 5 -0.97 3.45 -13.14
C ASN A 5 -0.92 4.13 -11.75
N LEU A 6 -1.61 3.59 -10.74
CA LEU A 6 -1.55 4.01 -9.34
C LEU A 6 -0.78 3.02 -8.45
N ASN A 7 0.10 2.18 -9.03
CA ASN A 7 0.84 1.16 -8.27
C ASN A 7 1.74 1.76 -7.17
N LYS A 8 2.30 2.95 -7.37
CA LYS A 8 3.10 3.64 -6.35
C LYS A 8 2.25 4.04 -5.15
N LEU A 9 1.05 4.61 -5.39
CA LEU A 9 0.08 4.91 -4.34
C LEU A 9 -0.35 3.63 -3.61
N ALA A 10 -0.59 2.53 -4.33
CA ALA A 10 -0.93 1.25 -3.72
C ALA A 10 0.17 0.76 -2.75
N LYS A 11 1.46 0.97 -3.07
CA LYS A 11 2.56 0.63 -2.15
C LYS A 11 2.50 1.45 -0.87
N TRP A 12 2.22 2.75 -0.93
CA TRP A 12 2.05 3.59 0.25
C TRP A 12 0.87 3.16 1.13
N LEU A 13 -0.26 2.82 0.51
CA LEU A 13 -1.41 2.26 1.22
C LEU A 13 -1.08 0.93 1.91
N ARG A 14 -0.25 0.08 1.29
CA ARG A 14 0.22 -1.17 1.88
C ARG A 14 1.19 -0.93 3.04
N VAL A 15 2.02 0.11 2.97
CA VAL A 15 2.85 0.55 4.11
C VAL A 15 1.98 0.92 5.30
N LEU A 16 0.86 1.62 5.06
CA LEU A 16 -0.13 1.96 6.09
C LEU A 16 -0.98 0.76 6.57
N GLY A 17 -0.77 -0.45 6.02
CA GLY A 17 -1.51 -1.66 6.38
C GLY A 17 -2.78 -1.91 5.57
N TYR A 18 -3.17 -1.00 4.67
CA TYR A 18 -4.40 -1.15 3.88
C TYR A 18 -4.30 -2.24 2.82
N ASP A 19 -5.41 -2.96 2.63
CA ASP A 19 -5.58 -3.92 1.54
C ASP A 19 -5.76 -3.17 0.20
N ALA A 20 -4.63 -2.80 -0.43
CA ALA A 20 -4.57 -2.05 -1.67
C ALA A 20 -4.34 -2.98 -2.87
N MET A 21 -5.44 -3.49 -3.43
CA MET A 21 -5.43 -4.36 -4.62
C MET A 21 -5.19 -3.55 -5.88
N VAL A 22 -4.14 -3.89 -6.62
CA VAL A 22 -3.88 -3.36 -7.97
C VAL A 22 -4.44 -4.34 -9.01
N VAL A 23 -5.25 -3.82 -9.92
CA VAL A 23 -5.85 -4.59 -11.02
C VAL A 23 -5.22 -4.21 -12.35
N ARG A 24 -5.04 -5.20 -13.22
CA ARG A 24 -4.42 -5.06 -14.53
C ARG A 24 -5.35 -5.61 -15.60
N LYS A 25 -5.37 -4.94 -16.76
CA LYS A 25 -6.11 -5.40 -17.95
C LYS A 25 -7.55 -5.84 -17.66
N ILE A 26 -8.27 -5.06 -16.86
CA ILE A 26 -9.65 -5.32 -16.48
C ILE A 26 -10.57 -4.24 -17.05
N SER A 27 -11.77 -4.63 -17.49
CA SER A 27 -12.78 -3.66 -17.92
C SER A 27 -13.35 -2.86 -16.72
N MET A 28 -13.82 -1.65 -16.99
CA MET A 28 -14.48 -0.82 -15.99
C MET A 28 -15.65 -1.56 -15.31
N ALA A 29 -16.50 -2.23 -16.09
CA ALA A 29 -17.63 -3.00 -15.56
C ALA A 29 -17.19 -4.11 -14.60
N ASN A 30 -16.15 -4.86 -14.93
CA ASN A 30 -15.60 -5.89 -14.04
C ASN A 30 -14.96 -5.30 -12.79
N MET A 31 -14.24 -4.18 -12.92
CA MET A 31 -13.65 -3.48 -11.76
C MET A 31 -14.73 -3.01 -10.77
N ILE A 32 -15.81 -2.40 -11.27
CA ILE A 32 -16.95 -1.97 -10.46
C ILE A 32 -17.62 -3.17 -9.79
N ARG A 33 -17.86 -4.26 -10.52
CA ARG A 33 -18.46 -5.49 -9.98
C ARG A 33 -17.63 -6.07 -8.84
N MET A 34 -16.31 -6.17 -9.02
CA MET A 34 -15.38 -6.64 -7.98
C MET A 34 -15.39 -5.71 -6.78
N ALA A 35 -15.31 -4.39 -7.00
CA ALA A 35 -15.30 -3.41 -5.92
C ALA A 35 -16.58 -3.46 -5.09
N ASN A 36 -17.74 -3.59 -5.71
CA ASN A 36 -19.03 -3.72 -5.01
C ASN A 36 -19.12 -5.03 -4.23
N ARG A 37 -18.73 -6.16 -4.83
CA ARG A 37 -18.71 -7.47 -4.16
C ARG A 37 -17.83 -7.45 -2.91
N ASP A 38 -16.64 -6.88 -3.02
CA ASP A 38 -15.61 -6.89 -1.98
C ASP A 38 -15.67 -5.63 -1.09
N ARG A 39 -16.68 -4.78 -1.27
CA ARG A 39 -16.91 -3.50 -0.54
C ARG A 39 -15.70 -2.55 -0.59
N ARG A 40 -15.04 -2.48 -1.73
CA ARG A 40 -13.82 -1.67 -1.94
C ARG A 40 -14.15 -0.29 -2.50
N ILE A 41 -13.30 0.69 -2.18
CA ILE A 41 -13.26 1.99 -2.85
C ILE A 41 -12.37 1.84 -4.09
N ILE A 42 -12.80 2.37 -5.24
CA ILE A 42 -11.95 2.50 -6.43
C ILE A 42 -11.25 3.86 -6.36
N LEU A 43 -9.93 3.84 -6.30
CA LEU A 43 -9.10 5.04 -6.52
C LEU A 43 -8.67 5.04 -7.99
N THR A 44 -8.88 6.14 -8.70
CA THR A 44 -8.63 6.18 -10.15
C THR A 44 -8.31 7.59 -10.63
N ARG A 45 -7.49 7.70 -11.68
CA ARG A 45 -7.27 8.95 -12.41
C ARG A 45 -8.16 9.10 -13.64
N ALA A 46 -8.97 8.09 -13.96
CA ALA A 46 -9.82 8.10 -15.15
C ALA A 46 -11.16 8.78 -14.87
N HIS A 47 -11.38 9.95 -15.47
CA HIS A 47 -12.61 10.73 -15.34
C HIS A 47 -13.87 9.92 -15.65
N LYS A 48 -13.83 8.98 -16.59
CA LYS A 48 -14.96 8.09 -16.90
C LYS A 48 -15.48 7.30 -15.69
N PHE A 49 -14.64 6.99 -14.71
CA PHE A 49 -15.08 6.40 -13.45
C PHE A 49 -15.75 7.42 -12.54
N ALA A 50 -15.23 8.65 -12.50
CA ALA A 50 -15.79 9.72 -11.68
C ALA A 50 -17.23 10.07 -12.09
N TYR A 51 -17.50 10.07 -13.39
CA TYR A 51 -18.80 10.43 -13.96
C TYR A 51 -19.66 9.22 -14.39
N SER A 52 -19.28 8.01 -13.99
CA SER A 52 -20.06 6.81 -14.26
C SER A 52 -21.44 6.87 -13.56
N PRO A 53 -22.55 6.50 -14.23
CA PRO A 53 -23.86 6.43 -13.62
C PRO A 53 -24.02 5.23 -12.66
N HIS A 54 -23.10 4.28 -12.71
CA HIS A 54 -23.14 3.10 -11.85
C HIS A 54 -22.87 3.45 -10.39
N ARG A 55 -23.53 2.80 -9.46
CA ARG A 55 -23.31 2.96 -8.02
C ARG A 55 -22.11 2.14 -7.56
N PHE A 56 -21.07 2.83 -7.08
CA PHE A 56 -19.90 2.24 -6.40
C PHE A 56 -19.14 3.34 -5.64
N ARG A 57 -18.36 2.95 -4.66
CA ARG A 57 -17.49 3.87 -3.91
C ARG A 57 -16.26 4.19 -4.74
N ARG A 58 -16.00 5.45 -4.96
CA ARG A 58 -14.88 5.93 -5.78
C ARG A 58 -14.27 7.20 -5.24
N HIS A 59 -12.99 7.42 -5.56
CA HIS A 59 -12.30 8.69 -5.36
C HIS A 59 -11.44 8.98 -6.61
N LEU A 60 -11.56 10.17 -7.16
CA LEU A 60 -10.78 10.61 -8.31
C LEU A 60 -9.45 11.20 -7.82
N ILE A 61 -8.34 10.63 -8.26
CA ILE A 61 -6.99 11.12 -8.01
C ILE A 61 -6.60 12.08 -9.14
N VAL A 62 -6.20 13.29 -8.79
CA VAL A 62 -5.83 14.35 -9.74
C VAL A 62 -4.31 14.40 -9.93
N SER A 63 -3.55 14.39 -8.85
CA SER A 63 -2.10 14.54 -8.87
C SER A 63 -1.37 13.44 -9.62
N GLU A 64 -0.20 13.77 -10.15
CA GLU A 64 0.71 12.81 -10.79
C GLU A 64 1.75 12.25 -9.82
N ASP A 65 2.14 13.05 -8.83
CA ASP A 65 3.08 12.63 -7.78
C ASP A 65 2.40 11.73 -6.75
N HIS A 66 3.04 10.62 -6.43
CA HIS A 66 2.48 9.58 -5.57
C HIS A 66 2.35 9.97 -4.08
N LEU A 67 3.10 10.95 -3.60
CA LEU A 67 2.94 11.49 -2.25
C LEU A 67 1.76 12.47 -2.19
N GLN A 68 1.63 13.34 -3.19
CA GLN A 68 0.46 14.19 -3.34
C GLN A 68 -0.83 13.36 -3.53
N GLN A 69 -0.76 12.24 -4.28
CA GLN A 69 -1.88 11.30 -4.38
C GLN A 69 -2.29 10.73 -3.02
N LEU A 70 -1.33 10.48 -2.13
CA LEU A 70 -1.62 10.05 -0.76
C LEU A 70 -2.26 11.18 0.05
N GLU A 71 -1.77 12.41 -0.10
CA GLU A 71 -2.37 13.60 0.55
C GLU A 71 -3.83 13.83 0.14
N GLU A 72 -4.18 13.57 -1.14
CA GLU A 72 -5.56 13.70 -1.64
C GLU A 72 -6.56 12.74 -0.96
N ILE A 73 -6.09 11.68 -0.33
CA ILE A 73 -6.97 10.66 0.28
C ILE A 73 -6.79 10.53 1.80
N LEU A 74 -6.21 11.53 2.46
CA LEU A 74 -6.02 11.52 3.92
C LEU A 74 -7.33 11.42 4.71
N ASP A 75 -8.45 11.84 4.13
CA ASP A 75 -9.79 11.66 4.69
C ASP A 75 -10.34 10.23 4.60
N LEU A 76 -9.69 9.37 3.81
CA LEU A 76 -10.05 7.96 3.61
C LEU A 76 -9.13 6.99 4.36
N VAL A 77 -8.05 7.46 4.94
CA VAL A 77 -7.01 6.63 5.57
C VAL A 77 -6.57 7.21 6.91
N ASP A 78 -6.20 6.33 7.83
CA ASP A 78 -5.67 6.68 9.14
C ASP A 78 -4.19 6.26 9.24
N TYR A 79 -3.43 6.99 10.06
CA TYR A 79 -2.10 6.60 10.46
C TYR A 79 -2.14 5.83 11.78
N ASN A 80 -1.79 4.56 11.73
CA ASN A 80 -1.70 3.71 12.91
C ASN A 80 -0.34 2.97 12.89
N GLU A 81 0.54 3.28 13.84
CA GLU A 81 1.88 2.69 13.90
C GLU A 81 1.86 1.15 13.99
N THR A 82 0.85 0.57 14.64
CA THR A 82 0.76 -0.89 14.80
C THR A 82 0.39 -1.62 13.50
N GLU A 83 -0.18 -0.91 12.54
CA GLU A 83 -0.57 -1.44 11.24
C GLU A 83 0.51 -1.23 10.16
N LEU A 84 1.54 -0.40 10.45
CA LEU A 84 2.58 -0.11 9.48
C LEU A 84 3.35 -1.38 9.09
N PHE A 85 3.61 -1.51 7.79
CA PHE A 85 4.40 -2.60 7.19
C PHE A 85 3.89 -4.02 7.51
N THR A 86 2.62 -4.16 7.80
CA THR A 86 1.99 -5.49 8.00
C THR A 86 1.69 -6.21 6.68
N ARG A 87 1.81 -5.53 5.55
CA ARG A 87 1.53 -6.08 4.22
C ARG A 87 2.73 -6.07 3.30
N CYS A 88 2.80 -7.08 2.44
CA CYS A 88 3.77 -7.15 1.36
C CYS A 88 3.53 -6.01 0.35
N LEU A 89 4.57 -5.20 0.11
CA LEU A 89 4.48 -4.04 -0.79
C LEU A 89 4.27 -4.45 -2.26
N GLU A 90 4.67 -5.68 -2.63
CA GLU A 90 4.55 -6.18 -4.01
C GLU A 90 3.23 -6.89 -4.28
N CYS A 91 2.81 -7.80 -3.41
CA CYS A 91 1.63 -8.64 -3.67
C CYS A 91 0.46 -8.41 -2.71
N ASN A 92 0.55 -7.45 -1.79
CA ASN A 92 -0.53 -7.06 -0.89
C ASN A 92 -0.95 -8.10 0.17
N ARG A 93 -0.28 -9.25 0.25
CA ARG A 93 -0.57 -10.27 1.28
C ARG A 93 -0.05 -9.84 2.65
N LEU A 94 -0.69 -10.27 3.71
CA LEU A 94 -0.18 -10.08 5.07
C LEU A 94 1.18 -10.75 5.21
N LEU A 95 2.09 -10.08 5.89
CA LEU A 95 3.42 -10.59 6.21
C LEU A 95 3.36 -11.47 7.46
N ASN A 96 4.33 -12.38 7.57
CA ASN A 96 4.49 -13.24 8.73
C ASN A 96 5.90 -13.06 9.31
N SER A 97 6.02 -13.18 10.62
CA SER A 97 7.34 -13.26 11.25
C SER A 97 8.10 -14.49 10.78
N ILE A 98 9.41 -14.37 10.66
CA ILE A 98 10.31 -15.47 10.33
C ILE A 98 11.52 -15.44 11.26
N GLU A 99 11.93 -16.61 11.75
CA GLU A 99 13.12 -16.73 12.58
C GLU A 99 14.37 -16.33 11.81
N LYS A 100 15.23 -15.54 12.44
CA LYS A 100 16.51 -15.07 11.88
C LYS A 100 17.36 -16.20 11.34
N SER A 101 17.41 -17.34 12.05
CA SER A 101 18.18 -18.53 11.64
C SER A 101 17.81 -19.08 10.26
N LYS A 102 16.55 -18.87 9.82
CA LYS A 102 16.02 -19.40 8.56
C LYS A 102 16.32 -18.52 7.34
N ILE A 103 16.85 -17.31 7.56
CA ILE A 103 17.02 -16.33 6.48
C ILE A 103 18.47 -15.97 6.18
N LYS A 104 19.42 -16.55 6.87
CA LYS A 104 20.86 -16.23 6.77
C LYS A 104 21.38 -16.20 5.33
N GLN A 105 20.93 -17.14 4.49
CA GLN A 105 21.35 -17.24 3.09
C GLN A 105 20.55 -16.35 2.11
N TYR A 106 19.46 -15.71 2.59
CA TYR A 106 18.56 -14.94 1.75
C TYR A 106 18.67 -13.43 1.92
N VAL A 107 19.47 -12.97 2.89
CA VAL A 107 19.74 -11.56 3.14
C VAL A 107 21.25 -11.30 3.16
N PRO A 108 21.71 -10.08 2.81
CA PRO A 108 23.13 -9.73 2.93
C PRO A 108 23.63 -9.91 4.35
N TYR A 109 24.91 -10.34 4.49
CA TYR A 109 25.52 -10.58 5.80
C TYR A 109 25.37 -9.39 6.75
N PHE A 110 25.62 -8.17 6.26
CA PHE A 110 25.47 -6.95 7.06
C PHE A 110 24.04 -6.77 7.61
N ILE A 111 23.01 -7.07 6.81
CA ILE A 111 21.62 -7.01 7.25
C ILE A 111 21.32 -8.06 8.29
N TYR A 112 21.83 -9.28 8.08
CA TYR A 112 21.68 -10.37 9.03
C TYR A 112 22.31 -10.04 10.41
N GLU A 113 23.49 -9.43 10.44
CA GLU A 113 24.18 -9.10 11.70
C GLU A 113 23.52 -7.92 12.45
N ASN A 114 22.92 -6.96 11.72
CA ASN A 114 22.45 -5.72 12.33
C ASN A 114 20.93 -5.65 12.58
N HIS A 115 20.18 -6.70 12.23
CA HIS A 115 18.74 -6.77 12.45
C HIS A 115 18.37 -8.12 13.08
N ASP A 116 17.37 -8.09 13.98
CA ASP A 116 16.86 -9.27 14.68
C ASP A 116 15.43 -9.62 14.29
N GLU A 117 14.68 -8.63 13.78
CA GLU A 117 13.29 -8.79 13.38
C GLU A 117 13.15 -8.84 11.86
N PHE A 118 12.54 -9.91 11.38
CA PHE A 118 12.29 -10.11 9.96
C PHE A 118 10.87 -10.58 9.72
N LEU A 119 10.28 -10.04 8.65
CA LEU A 119 8.99 -10.47 8.14
C LEU A 119 9.17 -11.05 6.74
N TYR A 120 8.31 -11.97 6.35
CA TYR A 120 8.34 -12.52 5.01
C TYR A 120 6.94 -12.68 4.42
N CYS A 121 6.87 -12.64 3.11
CA CYS A 121 5.67 -12.89 2.35
C CYS A 121 5.63 -14.34 1.88
N ARG A 122 4.67 -15.13 2.38
CA ARG A 122 4.49 -16.54 1.94
C ARG A 122 4.17 -16.67 0.46
N ASN A 123 3.62 -15.64 -0.16
CA ASN A 123 3.20 -15.68 -1.56
C ASN A 123 4.35 -15.43 -2.54
N CYS A 124 5.18 -14.40 -2.30
CA CYS A 124 6.28 -14.03 -3.21
C CYS A 124 7.69 -14.28 -2.64
N GLY A 125 7.80 -14.78 -1.42
CA GLY A 125 9.08 -15.08 -0.77
C GLY A 125 9.89 -13.86 -0.32
N LYS A 126 9.40 -12.63 -0.52
CA LYS A 126 10.15 -11.42 -0.18
C LYS A 126 10.29 -11.26 1.32
N ILE A 127 11.50 -10.89 1.76
CA ILE A 127 11.86 -10.65 3.16
C ILE A 127 11.92 -9.14 3.41
N TYR A 128 11.45 -8.70 4.58
CA TYR A 128 11.41 -7.32 5.03
C TYR A 128 12.06 -7.19 6.40
N TRP A 129 12.74 -6.06 6.65
CA TRP A 129 13.36 -5.71 7.92
C TRP A 129 13.29 -4.19 8.14
N PRO A 130 13.40 -3.68 9.39
CA PRO A 130 13.29 -2.25 9.70
C PRO A 130 14.61 -1.49 9.39
N GLY A 131 15.05 -1.54 8.13
CA GLY A 131 16.24 -0.86 7.63
C GLY A 131 16.00 0.60 7.25
N THR A 132 16.99 1.20 6.55
CA THR A 132 16.96 2.62 6.14
C THR A 132 15.73 2.94 5.27
N HIS A 133 15.37 2.05 4.34
CA HIS A 133 14.20 2.26 3.49
C HIS A 133 12.89 2.31 4.29
N TYR A 134 12.73 1.41 5.26
CA TYR A 134 11.62 1.40 6.22
C TYR A 134 11.54 2.72 6.99
N GLN A 135 12.66 3.16 7.60
CA GLN A 135 12.71 4.41 8.38
C GLN A 135 12.37 5.63 7.54
N ASN A 136 12.89 5.71 6.31
CA ASN A 136 12.59 6.80 5.39
C ASN A 136 11.11 6.85 4.99
N MET A 137 10.49 5.70 4.75
CA MET A 137 9.07 5.65 4.43
C MET A 137 8.22 6.05 5.64
N LYS A 138 8.54 5.54 6.85
CA LYS A 138 7.86 5.90 8.09
C LYS A 138 7.89 7.40 8.32
N LYS A 139 9.08 8.02 8.22
CA LYS A 139 9.24 9.47 8.39
C LYS A 139 8.40 10.27 7.41
N LYS A 140 8.39 9.89 6.13
CA LYS A 140 7.55 10.57 5.13
C LYS A 140 6.06 10.50 5.46
N LEU A 141 5.57 9.35 5.93
CA LEU A 141 4.18 9.21 6.37
C LEU A 141 3.89 10.11 7.56
N GLU A 142 4.75 10.11 8.58
CA GLU A 142 4.60 10.98 9.75
C GLU A 142 4.52 12.45 9.34
N ASP A 143 5.37 12.91 8.42
CA ASP A 143 5.37 14.28 7.92
C ASP A 143 4.07 14.61 7.17
N ILE A 144 3.58 13.71 6.31
CA ILE A 144 2.32 13.88 5.56
C ILE A 144 1.12 13.97 6.53
N PHE A 145 1.01 13.06 7.48
CA PHE A 145 -0.12 13.05 8.41
C PHE A 145 -0.09 14.18 9.44
N LYS A 146 1.10 14.66 9.84
CA LYS A 146 1.24 15.86 10.69
C LYS A 146 0.84 17.14 9.95
N ASN A 147 1.21 17.28 8.67
CA ASN A 147 0.96 18.48 7.88
C ASN A 147 -0.43 18.47 7.23
N GLY A 148 -0.99 17.30 6.94
CA GLY A 148 -2.31 17.11 6.32
C GLY A 148 -3.45 16.96 7.31
N GLY A 149 -3.16 16.82 8.61
CA GLY A 149 -4.18 16.88 9.67
C GLY A 149 -4.77 18.29 9.70
N LYS A 150 -6.03 18.42 9.29
CA LYS A 150 -6.78 19.67 9.43
C LYS A 150 -6.76 20.08 10.91
N GLU A 151 -6.32 21.31 11.14
CA GLU A 151 -6.65 22.04 12.37
C GLU A 151 -8.15 22.03 12.64
#